data_bfa01ed558438e06436374e7636be01c
#
_entry.id   bfa01ed558438e06436374e7636be01c
#
_cell.length_a   1.000
_cell.length_b   1.000
_cell.length_c   1.000
_cell.angle_alpha   90.00
_cell.angle_beta   90.00
_cell.angle_gamma   90.00
#
_symmetry.space_group_name_H-M   'P 1'
#
loop_
_entity.id
_entity.type
_entity.pdbx_description
1 polymer ?
#
loop_
_entity_poly.entity_id
_entity_poly.type
_entity_poly.pdbx_seq_one_letter_code
_entity_poly.pdbx_strand_id
1 'polypeptide(L)'
;GHGFAKGSAGGAVRRELETRFEQEGIEPLLAELRQVDPDSAVRLHPADTKRILRALEVYRETGQTITAHNAATQAMPDRYSAVKIGLRFADREDMKALIDRRVDKMAAEGLLTEVRALLDRGLPKNATAMQAIGYKEFLGVLDGTLTEPEALELVKLRSRQYAKRQLTWLRRDQDIHWIEWGKQRDFARALQISTEILAASGLG
;
A
#
# COMPACT_ATOMS: atom_id res chain seq x y z
N GLY A 1 -12.71 0.94 -13.56
CA GLY A 1 -11.31 0.63 -13.50
C GLY A 1 -10.86 -0.09 -14.77
N HIS A 2 -10.12 0.60 -15.63
CA HIS A 2 -9.41 -0.07 -16.71
C HIS A 2 -8.13 -0.65 -16.09
N GLY A 3 -8.22 -1.91 -15.63
CA GLY A 3 -7.05 -2.65 -15.18
C GLY A 3 -6.09 -2.88 -16.33
N PHE A 4 -4.81 -3.06 -16.01
CA PHE A 4 -3.84 -3.60 -16.96
C PHE A 4 -4.47 -4.80 -17.70
N ALA A 5 -4.33 -4.87 -19.02
CA ALA A 5 -4.65 -6.08 -19.77
C ALA A 5 -4.03 -7.26 -19.01
N LYS A 6 -4.78 -8.35 -18.86
CA LYS A 6 -4.50 -9.51 -18.00
C LYS A 6 -3.05 -10.00 -18.11
N GLY A 7 -2.13 -9.34 -17.41
CA GLY A 7 -0.83 -9.89 -17.12
C GLY A 7 -0.99 -10.76 -15.86
N SER A 8 -0.63 -12.03 -15.94
CA SER A 8 -0.70 -12.92 -14.80
C SER A 8 0.36 -12.50 -13.78
N ALA A 9 -0.05 -11.94 -12.64
CA ALA A 9 0.88 -11.73 -11.53
C ALA A 9 1.53 -13.08 -11.16
N GLY A 10 2.87 -13.18 -11.33
CA GLY A 10 3.61 -14.42 -11.09
C GLY A 10 3.76 -15.35 -12.31
N GLY A 11 3.55 -14.86 -13.52
CA GLY A 11 3.72 -15.59 -14.77
C GLY A 11 5.17 -16.02 -15.07
N ALA A 12 5.38 -16.67 -16.24
CA ALA A 12 6.70 -17.13 -16.68
C ALA A 12 7.71 -15.97 -16.79
N VAL A 13 7.27 -14.83 -17.33
CA VAL A 13 8.09 -13.61 -17.46
C VAL A 13 8.57 -13.11 -16.10
N ARG A 14 7.70 -13.13 -15.10
CA ARG A 14 8.07 -12.70 -13.74
C ARG A 14 9.15 -13.59 -13.16
N ARG A 15 9.00 -14.90 -13.26
CA ARG A 15 10.01 -15.86 -12.76
C ARG A 15 11.35 -15.73 -13.47
N GLU A 16 11.33 -15.54 -14.79
CA GLU A 16 12.56 -15.30 -15.57
C GLU A 16 13.28 -14.04 -15.09
N LEU A 17 12.56 -12.92 -14.91
CA LEU A 17 13.14 -11.68 -14.41
C LEU A 17 13.68 -11.80 -12.98
N GLU A 18 13.01 -12.55 -12.12
CA GLU A 18 13.48 -12.84 -10.75
C GLU A 18 14.76 -13.70 -10.78
N THR A 19 14.80 -14.73 -11.61
CA THR A 19 16.02 -15.55 -11.80
C THR A 19 17.20 -14.72 -12.33
N ARG A 20 16.94 -13.87 -13.32
CA ARG A 20 18.00 -12.96 -13.84
C ARG A 20 18.48 -11.99 -12.76
N PHE A 21 17.58 -11.43 -11.95
CA PHE A 21 17.94 -10.57 -10.84
C PHE A 21 18.82 -11.30 -9.81
N GLU A 22 18.52 -12.55 -9.49
CA GLU A 22 19.32 -13.37 -8.57
C GLU A 22 20.71 -13.68 -9.11
N GLN A 23 20.84 -13.89 -10.41
CA GLN A 23 22.10 -14.25 -11.06
C GLN A 23 22.98 -13.05 -11.45
N GLU A 24 22.37 -11.98 -11.97
CA GLU A 24 23.07 -10.86 -12.60
C GLU A 24 23.00 -9.56 -11.77
N GLY A 25 22.12 -9.50 -10.75
CA GLY A 25 21.84 -8.29 -10.00
C GLY A 25 20.87 -7.35 -10.73
N ILE A 26 20.77 -6.10 -10.22
CA ILE A 26 19.79 -5.13 -10.72
C ILE A 26 20.26 -4.35 -11.95
N GLU A 27 21.55 -4.16 -12.13
CA GLU A 27 22.10 -3.26 -13.17
C GLU A 27 21.72 -3.66 -14.61
N PRO A 28 21.82 -4.95 -15.02
CA PRO A 28 21.40 -5.34 -16.37
C PRO A 28 19.90 -5.10 -16.61
N LEU A 29 19.06 -5.33 -15.60
CA LEU A 29 17.62 -5.11 -15.68
C LEU A 29 17.28 -3.61 -15.74
N LEU A 30 18.02 -2.79 -15.01
CA LEU A 30 17.86 -1.35 -15.07
C LEU A 30 18.34 -0.79 -16.40
N ALA A 31 19.41 -1.35 -16.98
CA ALA A 31 19.88 -1.00 -18.32
C ALA A 31 18.83 -1.35 -19.39
N GLU A 32 18.19 -2.53 -19.30
CA GLU A 32 17.05 -2.91 -20.15
C GLU A 32 15.87 -1.94 -19.98
N LEU A 33 15.54 -1.58 -18.75
CA LEU A 33 14.46 -0.62 -18.48
C LEU A 33 14.75 0.77 -19.07
N ARG A 34 16.02 1.23 -19.03
CA ARG A 34 16.43 2.50 -19.68
C ARG A 34 16.20 2.50 -21.18
N GLN A 35 16.29 1.35 -21.84
CA GLN A 35 16.06 1.24 -23.28
C GLN A 35 14.55 1.23 -23.63
N VAL A 36 13.74 0.54 -22.83
CA VAL A 36 12.31 0.34 -23.15
C VAL A 36 11.40 1.39 -22.52
N ASP A 37 11.71 1.89 -21.32
CA ASP A 37 10.95 2.90 -20.58
C ASP A 37 11.88 3.85 -19.81
N PRO A 38 12.57 4.78 -20.53
CA PRO A 38 13.54 5.68 -19.93
C PRO A 38 12.93 6.54 -18.80
N ASP A 39 11.69 6.97 -18.92
CA ASP A 39 11.01 7.77 -17.90
C ASP A 39 10.82 6.99 -16.59
N SER A 40 10.45 5.72 -16.67
CA SER A 40 10.40 4.85 -15.49
C SER A 40 11.80 4.61 -14.92
N ALA A 41 12.80 4.43 -15.75
CA ALA A 41 14.16 4.20 -15.29
C ALA A 41 14.78 5.40 -14.55
N VAL A 42 14.44 6.62 -14.96
CA VAL A 42 14.86 7.86 -14.26
C VAL A 42 14.13 8.01 -12.91
N ARG A 43 12.86 7.64 -12.86
CA ARG A 43 12.02 7.81 -11.67
C ARG A 43 12.25 6.76 -10.59
N LEU A 44 12.64 5.53 -10.98
CA LEU A 44 12.81 4.42 -10.06
C LEU A 44 14.24 4.37 -9.53
N HIS A 45 14.35 4.30 -8.20
CA HIS A 45 15.67 4.08 -7.57
C HIS A 45 16.13 2.63 -7.81
N PRO A 46 17.43 2.35 -8.02
CA PRO A 46 17.96 0.99 -8.21
C PRO A 46 17.55 0.00 -7.11
N ALA A 47 17.37 0.47 -5.87
CA ALA A 47 16.86 -0.35 -4.76
C ALA A 47 15.36 -0.72 -4.88
N ASP A 48 14.60 -0.09 -5.77
CA ASP A 48 13.18 -0.40 -6.02
C ASP A 48 13.01 -1.64 -6.94
N THR A 49 13.74 -2.71 -6.66
CA THR A 49 13.79 -3.94 -7.45
C THR A 49 12.41 -4.42 -7.89
N LYS A 50 11.46 -4.48 -6.96
CA LYS A 50 10.09 -4.95 -7.26
C LYS A 50 9.40 -4.11 -8.35
N ARG A 51 9.62 -2.80 -8.34
CA ARG A 51 9.03 -1.88 -9.33
C ARG A 51 9.73 -1.96 -10.67
N ILE A 52 11.06 -2.12 -10.68
CA ILE A 52 11.85 -2.34 -11.89
C ILE A 52 11.43 -3.63 -12.59
N LEU A 53 11.38 -4.75 -11.85
CA LEU A 53 10.90 -6.02 -12.36
C LEU A 53 9.46 -5.93 -12.88
N ARG A 54 8.57 -5.22 -12.18
CA ARG A 54 7.18 -5.03 -12.63
C ARG A 54 7.10 -4.22 -13.92
N ALA A 55 7.92 -3.20 -14.09
CA ALA A 55 7.94 -2.39 -15.31
C ALA A 55 8.36 -3.23 -16.53
N LEU A 56 9.40 -4.05 -16.38
CA LEU A 56 9.85 -4.96 -17.42
C LEU A 56 8.84 -6.08 -17.70
N GLU A 57 8.23 -6.66 -16.66
CA GLU A 57 7.19 -7.68 -16.77
C GLU A 57 6.02 -7.17 -17.62
N VAL A 58 5.49 -5.97 -17.29
CA VAL A 58 4.39 -5.37 -18.06
C VAL A 58 4.79 -5.14 -19.50
N TYR A 59 5.97 -4.59 -19.76
CA TYR A 59 6.43 -4.37 -21.12
C TYR A 59 6.57 -5.67 -21.92
N ARG A 60 7.18 -6.70 -21.35
CA ARG A 60 7.39 -7.99 -22.02
C ARG A 60 6.09 -8.75 -22.28
N GLU A 61 5.10 -8.63 -21.38
CA GLU A 61 3.81 -9.28 -21.54
C GLU A 61 2.85 -8.54 -22.50
N THR A 62 2.93 -7.20 -22.57
CA THR A 62 1.93 -6.39 -23.27
C THR A 62 2.48 -5.58 -24.45
N GLY A 63 3.79 -5.45 -24.56
CA GLY A 63 4.44 -4.53 -25.51
C GLY A 63 4.28 -3.05 -25.17
N GLN A 64 3.62 -2.71 -24.05
CA GLN A 64 3.39 -1.33 -23.59
C GLN A 64 4.18 -1.03 -22.31
N THR A 65 4.78 0.16 -22.25
CA THR A 65 5.47 0.62 -21.04
C THR A 65 4.47 1.07 -19.98
N ILE A 66 4.87 1.00 -18.70
CA ILE A 66 4.07 1.57 -17.60
C ILE A 66 3.87 3.08 -17.80
N THR A 67 4.87 3.79 -18.32
CA THR A 67 4.76 5.23 -18.63
C THR A 67 3.69 5.50 -19.66
N ALA A 68 3.67 4.76 -20.79
CA ALA A 68 2.65 4.90 -21.80
C ALA A 68 1.24 4.56 -21.29
N HIS A 69 1.12 3.48 -20.51
CA HIS A 69 -0.15 3.10 -19.89
C HIS A 69 -0.68 4.17 -18.94
N ASN A 70 0.17 4.74 -18.09
CA ASN A 70 -0.20 5.80 -17.17
C ASN A 70 -0.63 7.08 -17.92
N ALA A 71 0.11 7.47 -18.95
CA ALA A 71 -0.24 8.61 -19.79
C ALA A 71 -1.61 8.42 -20.46
N ALA A 72 -1.87 7.24 -21.04
CA ALA A 72 -3.15 6.92 -21.63
C ALA A 72 -4.29 6.95 -20.59
N THR A 73 -4.05 6.46 -19.38
CA THR A 73 -5.04 6.49 -18.30
C THR A 73 -5.33 7.91 -17.83
N GLN A 74 -4.30 8.77 -17.71
CA GLN A 74 -4.47 10.17 -17.32
C GLN A 74 -5.16 11.03 -18.39
N ALA A 75 -5.02 10.66 -19.67
CA ALA A 75 -5.67 11.35 -20.77
C ALA A 75 -7.17 11.02 -20.92
N MET A 76 -7.65 9.98 -20.22
CA MET A 76 -9.08 9.65 -20.24
C MET A 76 -9.85 10.62 -19.34
N PRO A 77 -10.97 11.16 -19.82
CA PRO A 77 -11.85 11.99 -19.00
C PRO A 77 -12.40 11.18 -17.83
N ASP A 78 -12.57 11.83 -16.71
CA ASP A 78 -13.17 11.22 -15.51
C ASP A 78 -14.58 10.70 -15.86
N ARG A 79 -14.81 9.42 -15.61
CA ARG A 79 -16.10 8.77 -15.85
C ARG A 79 -17.16 9.18 -14.83
N TYR A 80 -16.73 9.61 -13.65
CA TYR A 80 -17.60 9.95 -12.54
C TYR A 80 -17.18 11.28 -11.93
N SER A 81 -18.14 12.12 -11.59
CA SER A 81 -17.91 13.21 -10.67
C SER A 81 -17.82 12.63 -9.25
N ALA A 82 -16.74 12.92 -8.53
CA ALA A 82 -16.49 12.36 -7.21
C ALA A 82 -16.15 13.45 -6.20
N VAL A 83 -16.82 13.43 -5.06
CA VAL A 83 -16.45 14.24 -3.90
C VAL A 83 -15.54 13.40 -3.01
N LYS A 84 -14.35 13.93 -2.71
CA LYS A 84 -13.36 13.25 -1.89
C LYS A 84 -13.34 13.87 -0.49
N ILE A 85 -13.69 13.08 0.53
CA ILE A 85 -13.65 13.51 1.92
C ILE A 85 -12.55 12.73 2.64
N GLY A 86 -11.61 13.45 3.22
CA GLY A 86 -10.51 12.89 4.00
C GLY A 86 -10.65 13.20 5.48
N LEU A 87 -10.38 12.20 6.32
CA LEU A 87 -10.32 12.35 7.77
C LEU A 87 -8.86 12.36 8.23
N ARG A 88 -8.48 13.36 9.01
CA ARG A 88 -7.13 13.43 9.61
C ARG A 88 -7.19 13.95 11.04
N PHE A 89 -6.22 13.60 11.84
CA PHE A 89 -6.03 14.24 13.14
C PHE A 89 -5.35 15.59 12.99
N ALA A 90 -5.79 16.58 13.74
CA ALA A 90 -5.12 17.88 13.86
C ALA A 90 -3.73 17.69 14.47
N ASP A 91 -3.62 16.86 15.52
CA ASP A 91 -2.35 16.48 16.15
C ASP A 91 -1.91 15.07 15.73
N ARG A 92 -0.62 14.96 15.38
CA ARG A 92 0.00 13.69 15.00
C ARG A 92 0.19 12.74 16.19
N GLU A 93 0.37 13.28 17.39
CA GLU A 93 0.54 12.45 18.60
C GLU A 93 -0.78 11.77 18.98
N ASP A 94 -1.92 12.44 18.81
CA ASP A 94 -3.24 11.83 18.99
C ASP A 94 -3.48 10.68 18.00
N MET A 95 -3.05 10.86 16.75
CA MET A 95 -3.09 9.79 15.74
C MET A 95 -2.22 8.59 16.15
N LYS A 96 -0.98 8.85 16.59
CA LYS A 96 -0.06 7.77 17.02
C LYS A 96 -0.63 7.03 18.23
N ALA A 97 -1.11 7.75 19.23
CA ALA A 97 -1.70 7.16 20.43
C ALA A 97 -2.94 6.30 20.09
N LEU A 98 -3.74 6.69 19.10
CA LEU A 98 -4.86 5.87 18.64
C LEU A 98 -4.37 4.59 17.94
N ILE A 99 -3.35 4.69 17.10
CA ILE A 99 -2.75 3.54 16.41
C ILE A 99 -2.22 2.55 17.44
N ASP A 100 -1.46 3.03 18.42
CA ASP A 100 -0.84 2.18 19.44
C ASP A 100 -1.91 1.46 20.26
N ARG A 101 -2.93 2.17 20.74
CA ARG A 101 -4.07 1.54 21.46
C ARG A 101 -4.81 0.50 20.61
N ARG A 102 -4.97 0.76 19.30
CA ARG A 102 -5.59 -0.22 18.40
C ARG A 102 -4.75 -1.49 18.28
N VAL A 103 -3.44 -1.35 18.18
CA VAL A 103 -2.51 -2.48 18.08
C VAL A 103 -2.52 -3.29 19.38
N ASP A 104 -2.48 -2.63 20.55
CA ASP A 104 -2.58 -3.29 21.85
C ASP A 104 -3.90 -4.08 21.97
N LYS A 105 -5.01 -3.48 21.50
CA LYS A 105 -6.31 -4.15 21.48
C LYS A 105 -6.29 -5.38 20.56
N MET A 106 -5.74 -5.29 19.35
CA MET A 106 -5.63 -6.44 18.43
C MET A 106 -4.83 -7.59 19.04
N ALA A 107 -3.73 -7.30 19.75
CA ALA A 107 -2.95 -8.32 20.44
C ALA A 107 -3.77 -8.97 21.57
N ALA A 108 -4.44 -8.16 22.40
CA ALA A 108 -5.30 -8.65 23.49
C ALA A 108 -6.50 -9.49 22.98
N GLU A 109 -7.01 -9.20 21.79
CA GLU A 109 -8.09 -9.94 21.13
C GLU A 109 -7.61 -11.23 20.44
N GLY A 110 -6.30 -11.53 20.47
CA GLY A 110 -5.77 -12.81 20.03
C GLY A 110 -5.16 -12.82 18.64
N LEU A 111 -4.53 -11.73 18.20
CA LEU A 111 -3.86 -11.64 16.90
C LEU A 111 -2.88 -12.81 16.65
N LEU A 112 -2.09 -13.21 17.65
CA LEU A 112 -1.18 -14.35 17.53
C LEU A 112 -1.92 -15.67 17.26
N THR A 113 -3.04 -15.87 17.96
CA THR A 113 -3.90 -17.05 17.78
C THR A 113 -4.51 -17.08 16.37
N GLU A 114 -4.96 -15.94 15.87
CA GLU A 114 -5.48 -15.79 14.51
C GLU A 114 -4.43 -16.18 13.46
N VAL A 115 -3.21 -15.62 13.57
CA VAL A 115 -2.10 -15.93 12.65
C VAL A 115 -1.78 -17.43 12.67
N ARG A 116 -1.71 -18.04 13.84
CA ARG A 116 -1.48 -19.49 14.00
C ARG A 116 -2.58 -20.30 13.32
N ALA A 117 -3.84 -19.97 13.57
CA ALA A 117 -4.97 -20.67 12.99
C ALA A 117 -5.01 -20.59 11.45
N LEU A 118 -4.54 -19.50 10.85
CA LEU A 118 -4.42 -19.37 9.39
C LEU A 118 -3.35 -20.33 8.84
N LEU A 119 -2.19 -20.43 9.51
CA LEU A 119 -1.14 -21.37 9.12
C LEU A 119 -1.59 -22.83 9.27
N ASP A 120 -2.28 -23.16 10.36
CA ASP A 120 -2.81 -24.50 10.62
C ASP A 120 -3.84 -24.94 9.56
N ARG A 121 -4.54 -23.97 8.96
CA ARG A 121 -5.44 -24.20 7.80
C ARG A 121 -4.69 -24.30 6.46
N GLY A 122 -3.37 -24.27 6.46
CA GLY A 122 -2.55 -24.45 5.27
C GLY A 122 -2.25 -23.17 4.49
N LEU A 123 -2.53 -21.96 5.05
CA LEU A 123 -2.14 -20.73 4.39
C LEU A 123 -0.60 -20.62 4.40
N PRO A 124 0.07 -20.51 3.23
CA PRO A 124 1.52 -20.45 3.20
C PRO A 124 2.04 -19.12 3.77
N LYS A 125 3.18 -19.17 4.49
CA LYS A 125 3.81 -17.98 5.11
C LYS A 125 4.11 -16.83 4.13
N ASN A 126 4.33 -17.16 2.86
CA ASN A 126 4.59 -16.19 1.79
C ASN A 126 3.31 -15.70 1.09
N ALA A 127 2.13 -16.14 1.49
CA ALA A 127 0.88 -15.63 0.93
C ALA A 127 0.77 -14.10 1.11
N THR A 128 0.14 -13.43 0.15
CA THR A 128 -0.03 -11.97 0.17
C THR A 128 -0.69 -11.47 1.46
N ALA A 129 -1.68 -12.20 1.97
CA ALA A 129 -2.35 -11.87 3.23
C ALA A 129 -1.39 -11.86 4.42
N MET A 130 -0.40 -12.78 4.44
CA MET A 130 0.59 -12.87 5.52
C MET A 130 1.65 -11.75 5.47
N GLN A 131 1.64 -10.90 4.44
CA GLN A 131 2.48 -9.70 4.35
C GLN A 131 1.83 -8.47 5.00
N ALA A 132 0.59 -8.59 5.49
CA ALA A 132 -0.08 -7.51 6.21
C ALA A 132 0.69 -7.14 7.48
N ILE A 133 0.68 -5.84 7.81
CA ILE A 133 1.22 -5.35 9.10
C ILE A 133 0.41 -6.00 10.24
N GLY A 134 1.11 -6.57 11.18
CA GLY A 134 0.57 -7.44 12.22
C GLY A 134 0.90 -8.90 11.93
N TYR A 135 0.42 -9.46 10.84
CA TYR A 135 0.67 -10.88 10.52
C TYR A 135 2.15 -11.17 10.30
N LYS A 136 2.83 -10.31 9.52
CA LYS A 136 4.26 -10.50 9.22
C LYS A 136 5.14 -10.50 10.47
N GLU A 137 4.85 -9.63 11.42
CA GLU A 137 5.61 -9.53 12.67
C GLU A 137 5.33 -10.72 13.58
N PHE A 138 4.08 -11.14 13.67
CA PHE A 138 3.69 -12.30 14.48
C PHE A 138 4.10 -13.64 13.87
N LEU A 139 4.39 -13.72 12.57
CA LEU A 139 5.13 -14.85 12.01
C LEU A 139 6.51 -15.00 12.68
N GLY A 140 7.20 -13.88 12.94
CA GLY A 140 8.49 -13.90 13.65
C GLY A 140 8.37 -14.48 15.08
N VAL A 141 7.25 -14.26 15.75
CA VAL A 141 6.98 -14.88 17.06
C VAL A 141 6.81 -16.39 16.93
N LEU A 142 6.05 -16.83 15.93
CA LEU A 142 5.84 -18.27 15.68
C LEU A 142 7.10 -18.99 15.21
N ASP A 143 8.01 -18.28 14.55
CA ASP A 143 9.31 -18.80 14.11
C ASP A 143 10.41 -18.68 15.18
N GLY A 144 10.11 -18.09 16.35
CA GLY A 144 11.07 -17.89 17.45
C GLY A 144 12.14 -16.82 17.20
N THR A 145 11.97 -15.99 16.16
CA THR A 145 12.90 -14.90 15.81
C THR A 145 12.59 -13.59 16.54
N LEU A 146 11.38 -13.47 17.08
CA LEU A 146 10.92 -12.33 17.86
C LEU A 146 10.18 -12.81 19.11
N THR A 147 10.24 -12.05 20.17
CA THR A 147 9.30 -12.16 21.29
C THR A 147 7.99 -11.44 20.93
N GLU A 148 6.91 -11.79 21.61
CA GLU A 148 5.60 -11.14 21.39
C GLU A 148 5.65 -9.61 21.67
N PRO A 149 6.29 -9.11 22.74
CA PRO A 149 6.46 -7.67 22.95
C PRO A 149 7.23 -6.98 21.83
N GLU A 150 8.29 -7.57 21.30
CA GLU A 150 9.06 -7.02 20.18
C GLU A 150 8.22 -6.94 18.91
N ALA A 151 7.47 -7.99 18.59
CA ALA A 151 6.55 -7.99 17.47
C ALA A 151 5.48 -6.90 17.59
N LEU A 152 4.93 -6.72 18.80
CA LEU A 152 3.93 -5.69 19.08
C LEU A 152 4.48 -4.27 18.82
N GLU A 153 5.67 -3.96 19.33
CA GLU A 153 6.31 -2.67 19.08
C GLU A 153 6.64 -2.44 17.60
N LEU A 154 7.05 -3.48 16.88
CA LEU A 154 7.24 -3.40 15.43
C LEU A 154 5.93 -3.13 14.68
N VAL A 155 4.82 -3.75 15.08
CA VAL A 155 3.50 -3.50 14.49
C VAL A 155 3.09 -2.05 14.72
N LYS A 156 3.24 -1.50 15.94
CA LYS A 156 2.98 -0.08 16.24
C LYS A 156 3.82 0.83 15.35
N LEU A 157 5.13 0.61 15.31
CA LEU A 157 6.06 1.40 14.50
C LEU A 157 5.67 1.40 13.02
N ARG A 158 5.44 0.22 12.44
CA ARG A 158 5.10 0.06 11.02
C ARG A 158 3.72 0.65 10.69
N SER A 159 2.76 0.53 11.59
CA SER A 159 1.43 1.14 11.44
C SER A 159 1.50 2.67 11.44
N ARG A 160 2.31 3.27 12.35
CA ARG A 160 2.55 4.72 12.36
C ARG A 160 3.25 5.20 11.08
N GLN A 161 4.25 4.45 10.61
CA GLN A 161 4.93 4.74 9.33
C GLN A 161 3.98 4.62 8.13
N TYR A 162 3.10 3.63 8.14
CA TYR A 162 2.10 3.44 7.09
C TYR A 162 1.10 4.61 7.06
N ALA A 163 0.57 5.01 8.20
CA ALA A 163 -0.32 6.16 8.32
C ALA A 163 0.35 7.46 7.81
N LYS A 164 1.63 7.68 8.16
CA LYS A 164 2.41 8.82 7.64
C LYS A 164 2.50 8.79 6.11
N ARG A 165 2.79 7.61 5.51
CA ARG A 165 2.85 7.47 4.05
C ARG A 165 1.50 7.72 3.38
N GLN A 166 0.41 7.22 3.95
CA GLN A 166 -0.96 7.49 3.46
C GLN A 166 -1.27 8.98 3.43
N LEU A 167 -1.03 9.69 4.54
CA LEU A 167 -1.25 11.14 4.60
C LEU A 167 -0.36 11.92 3.63
N THR A 168 0.89 11.50 3.44
CA THR A 168 1.81 12.12 2.47
C THR A 168 1.30 11.94 1.04
N TRP A 169 0.74 10.78 0.73
CA TRP A 169 0.17 10.50 -0.59
C TRP A 169 -1.12 11.28 -0.82
N LEU A 170 -2.03 11.25 0.15
CA LEU A 170 -3.32 11.94 0.06
C LEU A 170 -3.19 13.47 -0.02
N ARG A 171 -2.19 14.06 0.62
CA ARG A 171 -1.94 15.52 0.55
C ARG A 171 -1.58 16.04 -0.84
N ARG A 172 -1.24 15.17 -1.78
CA ARG A 172 -0.98 15.54 -3.18
C ARG A 172 -2.27 15.78 -3.96
N ASP A 173 -3.37 15.24 -3.50
CA ASP A 173 -4.69 15.44 -4.07
C ASP A 173 -5.32 16.69 -3.44
N GLN A 174 -5.44 17.74 -4.25
CA GLN A 174 -5.96 19.04 -3.80
C GLN A 174 -7.49 19.07 -3.72
N ASP A 175 -8.16 18.07 -4.31
CA ASP A 175 -9.62 17.97 -4.32
C ASP A 175 -10.19 17.33 -3.04
N ILE A 176 -9.33 16.95 -2.09
CA ILE A 176 -9.78 16.36 -0.84
C ILE A 176 -10.27 17.43 0.13
N HIS A 177 -11.54 17.36 0.50
CA HIS A 177 -12.11 18.10 1.62
C HIS A 177 -11.71 17.44 2.94
N TRP A 178 -10.84 18.10 3.70
CA TRP A 178 -10.31 17.53 4.93
C TRP A 178 -11.19 17.86 6.13
N ILE A 179 -11.58 16.84 6.89
CA ILE A 179 -12.22 16.97 8.20
C ILE A 179 -11.17 16.64 9.26
N GLU A 180 -10.94 17.57 10.17
CA GLU A 180 -9.96 17.41 11.24
C GLU A 180 -10.60 16.87 12.50
N TRP A 181 -9.99 15.80 13.05
CA TRP A 181 -10.32 15.25 14.35
C TRP A 181 -9.47 15.92 15.42
N GLY A 182 -10.09 16.25 16.54
CA GLY A 182 -9.36 16.55 17.77
C GLY A 182 -8.92 15.26 18.46
N LYS A 183 -8.49 15.39 19.72
CA LYS A 183 -8.10 14.25 20.57
C LYS A 183 -9.21 13.19 20.68
N GLN A 184 -10.46 13.61 20.72
CA GLN A 184 -11.63 12.75 20.63
C GLN A 184 -12.21 12.86 19.21
N ARG A 185 -12.59 11.71 18.65
CA ARG A 185 -13.22 11.64 17.33
C ARG A 185 -14.71 11.99 17.46
N ASP A 186 -15.10 13.12 16.92
CA ASP A 186 -16.48 13.56 16.86
C ASP A 186 -17.14 13.10 15.55
N PHE A 187 -17.74 11.93 15.58
CA PHE A 187 -18.40 11.34 14.41
C PHE A 187 -19.64 12.11 13.99
N ALA A 188 -20.39 12.69 14.92
CA ALA A 188 -21.58 13.47 14.61
C ALA A 188 -21.22 14.73 13.83
N ARG A 189 -20.20 15.48 14.27
CA ARG A 189 -19.65 16.62 13.55
C ARG A 189 -19.08 16.23 12.19
N ALA A 190 -18.33 15.13 12.10
CA ALA A 190 -17.78 14.66 10.82
C ALA A 190 -18.90 14.31 9.83
N LEU A 191 -19.95 13.65 10.28
CA LEU A 191 -21.13 13.35 9.46
C LEU A 191 -21.82 14.62 8.97
N GLN A 192 -22.07 15.59 9.86
CA GLN A 192 -22.66 16.87 9.51
C GLN A 192 -21.84 17.59 8.41
N ILE A 193 -20.53 17.77 8.62
CA ILE A 193 -19.64 18.42 7.64
C ILE A 193 -19.64 17.66 6.31
N SER A 194 -19.62 16.32 6.34
CA SER A 194 -19.68 15.50 5.13
C SER A 194 -20.98 15.72 4.36
N THR A 195 -22.11 15.82 5.05
CA THR A 195 -23.42 16.10 4.44
C THR A 195 -23.45 17.50 3.80
N GLU A 196 -22.90 18.50 4.48
CA GLU A 196 -22.79 19.87 3.94
C GLU A 196 -21.92 19.92 2.67
N ILE A 197 -20.79 19.21 2.66
CA ILE A 197 -19.91 19.10 1.48
C ILE A 197 -20.64 18.44 0.31
N LEU A 198 -21.36 17.34 0.55
CA LEU A 198 -22.14 16.64 -0.47
C LEU A 198 -23.26 17.52 -1.04
N ALA A 199 -24.02 18.21 -0.18
CA ALA A 199 -25.07 19.13 -0.61
C ALA A 199 -24.51 20.26 -1.48
N ALA A 200 -23.36 20.85 -1.08
CA ALA A 200 -22.71 21.92 -1.84
C ALA A 200 -22.16 21.45 -3.20
N SER A 201 -21.87 20.16 -3.35
CA SER A 201 -21.36 19.58 -4.60
C SER A 201 -22.44 19.18 -5.62
N GLY A 202 -23.72 19.36 -5.27
CA GLY A 202 -24.84 18.96 -6.12
C GLY A 202 -25.04 17.43 -6.23
N LEU A 203 -24.47 16.65 -5.33
CA LEU A 203 -24.60 15.19 -5.23
C LEU A 203 -25.57 14.76 -4.10
N GLY A 204 -26.33 15.70 -3.54
CA GLY A 204 -27.32 15.47 -2.50
C GLY A 204 -28.71 15.20 -3.07
#